data_e9c8f98ba3466138b01ac9c19e9cdcc5
#
_entry.id   e9c8f98ba3466138b01ac9c19e9cdcc5
#
_cell.length_a   1.000
_cell.length_b   1.000
_cell.length_c   1.000
_cell.angle_alpha   90.00
_cell.angle_beta   90.00
_cell.angle_gamma   90.00
#
_symmetry.space_group_name_H-M   'P 1'
#
loop_
_entity.id
_entity.type
_entity.pdbx_description
1 polymer ?
#
loop_
_entity_poly.entity_id
_entity_poly.type
_entity_poly.pdbx_seq_one_letter_code
_entity_poly.pdbx_strand_id
1 'polypeptide(L)'
;MNLDESSDFFKNADDVVDGGTSIFKYTEVKTFTAEETNQWFIDNVKPDYKPPYKPGTMVEEIELTETTTFVRVYDNMPNGSGMYGSWVMKAEDIEGLTPQEIQNKFALPNTPKYVCDVELEAGTHIRVGEVNALDGWGSGGGTQYDLIGQRIGDFKNERLLEGN
;
A
#
# COMPACT_ATOMS: atom_id res chain seq x y z
N MET A 1 -4.57 -18.67 -14.19
CA MET A 1 -4.33 -18.12 -13.85
C MET A 1 -4.45 -18.06 -13.69
N ASN A 2 -4.23 -18.02 -13.50
CA ASN A 2 -4.09 -17.62 -13.10
C ASN A 2 -3.92 -17.43 -12.91
N LEU A 3 -3.46 -17.65 -12.66
CA LEU A 3 -3.11 -17.23 -12.26
C LEU A 3 -2.54 -17.51 -12.29
N ASP A 4 -2.06 -17.63 -12.34
CA ASP A 4 -1.49 -17.60 -12.15
C ASP A 4 -0.88 -17.60 -12.40
N GLU A 5 -0.48 -17.59 -12.56
CA GLU A 5 0.14 -17.28 -12.57
C GLU A 5 0.48 -16.67 -12.79
N SER A 6 0.56 -16.77 -13.28
CA SER A 6 0.87 -15.77 -13.54
C SER A 6 1.56 -14.91 -12.99
N SER A 7 1.41 -14.19 -12.98
CA SER A 7 2.07 -13.26 -12.37
C SER A 7 2.56 -13.74 -11.14
N ASP A 8 3.76 -13.76 -11.04
CA ASP A 8 4.22 -14.20 -9.89
C ASP A 8 4.70 -13.23 -8.94
N PHE A 9 4.40 -11.97 -9.16
CA PHE A 9 4.48 -10.93 -8.20
C PHE A 9 3.72 -11.39 -6.99
N PHE A 10 2.49 -11.81 -7.24
CA PHE A 10 1.76 -12.55 -6.26
C PHE A 10 1.42 -13.81 -6.94
N LYS A 11 1.68 -14.90 -6.35
CA LYS A 11 1.18 -16.11 -6.88
C LYS A 11 -0.31 -16.15 -6.64
N ASN A 12 -0.88 -17.26 -6.36
CA ASN A 12 -2.30 -17.25 -6.15
C ASN A 12 -2.60 -16.99 -4.68
N ALA A 13 -3.87 -16.89 -4.38
CA ALA A 13 -4.30 -16.54 -3.05
C ALA A 13 -3.95 -17.56 -1.98
N ASP A 14 -3.61 -18.74 -2.43
CA ASP A 14 -3.30 -19.82 -1.50
C ASP A 14 -1.83 -19.94 -1.21
N ASP A 15 -1.01 -19.04 -1.70
CA ASP A 15 0.40 -19.12 -1.44
C ASP A 15 0.66 -19.07 0.04
N VAL A 16 1.51 -19.94 0.49
CA VAL A 16 1.93 -19.98 1.86
C VAL A 16 3.18 -19.16 2.00
N VAL A 17 3.19 -18.28 2.97
CA VAL A 17 4.33 -17.44 3.22
C VAL A 17 5.04 -17.94 4.46
N ASP A 18 6.31 -18.21 4.33
CA ASP A 18 7.11 -18.69 5.42
C ASP A 18 7.41 -17.63 6.44
N GLY A 19 7.99 -18.02 7.56
CA GLY A 19 8.52 -17.09 8.52
C GLY A 19 7.46 -16.37 9.33
N GLY A 20 6.27 -16.91 9.37
CA GLY A 20 5.21 -16.29 10.12
C GLY A 20 4.61 -15.07 9.47
N THR A 21 4.98 -14.78 8.23
CA THR A 21 4.37 -13.70 7.47
C THR A 21 2.90 -14.04 7.25
N SER A 22 2.04 -13.06 7.47
CA SER A 22 0.63 -13.30 7.24
C SER A 22 0.32 -13.32 5.76
N ILE A 23 -0.67 -14.09 5.38
CA ILE A 23 -1.16 -14.14 4.01
C ILE A 23 -2.58 -13.63 4.00
N PHE A 24 -3.01 -13.17 2.85
CA PHE A 24 -4.40 -12.80 2.66
C PHE A 24 -4.87 -13.37 1.33
N LYS A 25 -6.19 -13.46 1.18
CA LYS A 25 -6.77 -14.10 0.02
C LYS A 25 -7.42 -13.06 -0.87
N TYR A 26 -7.19 -13.20 -2.17
CA TYR A 26 -7.70 -12.25 -3.14
C TYR A 26 -7.85 -12.91 -4.50
N THR A 27 -8.59 -12.22 -5.37
CA THR A 27 -8.71 -12.59 -6.79
C THR A 27 -8.12 -11.46 -7.61
N GLU A 28 -7.33 -11.79 -8.62
CA GLU A 28 -6.81 -10.79 -9.53
C GLU A 28 -7.92 -10.33 -10.46
N VAL A 29 -8.04 -9.02 -10.63
CA VAL A 29 -9.09 -8.43 -11.44
C VAL A 29 -8.51 -7.88 -12.74
N LYS A 30 -7.48 -7.04 -12.67
CA LYS A 30 -6.92 -6.40 -13.85
C LYS A 30 -5.50 -5.94 -13.56
N THR A 31 -4.68 -5.93 -14.61
CA THR A 31 -3.30 -5.48 -14.54
C THR A 31 -3.14 -4.19 -15.32
N PHE A 32 -2.42 -3.24 -14.74
CA PHE A 32 -2.11 -1.96 -15.35
C PHE A 32 -0.60 -1.78 -15.38
N THR A 33 -0.11 -0.92 -16.26
CA THR A 33 1.26 -0.45 -16.09
C THR A 33 1.31 0.58 -14.97
N ALA A 34 2.48 0.75 -14.37
CA ALA A 34 2.66 1.80 -13.38
C ALA A 34 2.33 3.16 -13.99
N GLU A 35 2.74 3.36 -15.24
CA GLU A 35 2.49 4.64 -15.93
C GLU A 35 1.00 4.94 -16.05
N GLU A 36 0.19 3.94 -16.40
CA GLU A 36 -1.26 4.11 -16.49
C GLU A 36 -1.85 4.46 -15.12
N THR A 37 -1.39 3.78 -14.08
CA THR A 37 -1.89 4.01 -12.73
C THR A 37 -1.46 5.38 -12.22
N ASN A 38 -0.22 5.77 -12.47
CA ASN A 38 0.26 7.09 -12.06
C ASN A 38 -0.53 8.19 -12.74
N GLN A 39 -0.90 7.99 -14.01
CA GLN A 39 -1.74 8.95 -14.72
C GLN A 39 -3.13 9.04 -14.10
N TRP A 40 -3.66 7.92 -13.61
CA TRP A 40 -4.95 7.93 -12.93
C TRP A 40 -4.96 8.92 -11.74
N PHE A 41 -3.86 8.96 -10.97
CA PHE A 41 -3.77 9.88 -9.84
C PHE A 41 -3.75 11.34 -10.31
N ILE A 42 -3.09 11.63 -11.41
CA ILE A 42 -3.07 12.97 -11.99
C ILE A 42 -4.47 13.36 -12.42
N ASP A 43 -5.19 12.42 -13.04
CA ASP A 43 -6.52 12.71 -13.59
C ASP A 43 -7.60 12.75 -12.53
N ASN A 44 -7.44 12.03 -11.42
CA ASN A 44 -8.54 11.85 -10.46
C ASN A 44 -8.27 12.44 -9.08
N VAL A 45 -7.02 12.72 -8.73
CA VAL A 45 -6.70 13.28 -7.43
C VAL A 45 -6.24 14.72 -7.56
N LYS A 46 -5.12 14.97 -8.24
CA LYS A 46 -4.68 16.34 -8.52
C LYS A 46 -3.62 16.32 -9.62
N PRO A 47 -3.56 17.41 -10.42
CA PRO A 47 -2.68 17.42 -11.61
C PRO A 47 -1.19 17.28 -11.33
N ASP A 48 -0.73 17.69 -10.15
CA ASP A 48 0.68 17.58 -9.80
C ASP A 48 0.97 16.43 -8.85
N TYR A 49 0.13 15.41 -8.85
CA TYR A 49 0.35 14.25 -8.00
C TYR A 49 1.65 13.57 -8.39
N LYS A 50 2.53 13.36 -7.41
CA LYS A 50 3.80 12.69 -7.68
C LYS A 50 3.55 11.23 -8.01
N PRO A 51 4.29 10.68 -9.00
CA PRO A 51 4.03 9.30 -9.46
C PRO A 51 4.32 8.28 -8.34
N PRO A 52 3.27 7.63 -7.80
CA PRO A 52 3.47 6.76 -6.63
C PRO A 52 4.04 5.38 -6.96
N TYR A 53 3.83 4.89 -8.18
CA TYR A 53 4.28 3.55 -8.55
C TYR A 53 5.50 3.61 -9.44
N LYS A 54 6.40 2.66 -9.27
CA LYS A 54 7.69 2.66 -9.95
C LYS A 54 7.50 2.44 -11.46
N PRO A 55 7.96 3.37 -12.31
CA PRO A 55 7.86 3.21 -13.77
C PRO A 55 8.53 1.93 -14.23
N GLY A 56 7.93 1.29 -15.22
CA GLY A 56 8.43 0.03 -15.74
C GLY A 56 7.94 -1.20 -15.00
N THR A 57 7.15 -1.03 -13.95
CA THR A 57 6.56 -2.15 -13.22
C THR A 57 5.06 -2.21 -13.47
N MET A 58 4.43 -3.27 -12.98
CA MET A 58 3.00 -3.46 -13.15
C MET A 58 2.28 -3.23 -11.83
N VAL A 59 1.03 -2.81 -11.92
CA VAL A 59 0.15 -2.60 -10.79
C VAL A 59 -1.07 -3.50 -10.98
N GLU A 60 -1.43 -4.24 -9.93
CA GLU A 60 -2.55 -5.15 -10.00
C GLU A 60 -3.75 -4.59 -9.25
N GLU A 61 -4.92 -4.66 -9.87
CA GLU A 61 -6.15 -4.48 -9.11
C GLU A 61 -6.59 -5.84 -8.64
N ILE A 62 -6.87 -5.97 -7.36
CA ILE A 62 -7.26 -7.24 -6.76
C ILE A 62 -8.56 -7.04 -5.97
N GLU A 63 -9.30 -8.13 -5.81
CA GLU A 63 -10.51 -8.14 -4.99
C GLU A 63 -10.26 -9.07 -3.80
N LEU A 64 -10.41 -8.53 -2.58
CA LEU A 64 -10.25 -9.35 -1.39
C LEU A 64 -11.39 -10.35 -1.29
N THR A 65 -11.07 -11.60 -0.98
CA THR A 65 -12.09 -12.64 -0.87
C THR A 65 -12.49 -12.92 0.59
N GLU A 66 -11.80 -12.28 1.53
CA GLU A 66 -12.16 -12.33 2.95
C GLU A 66 -11.75 -11.03 3.60
N THR A 67 -12.28 -10.76 4.78
CA THR A 67 -11.91 -9.59 5.57
C THR A 67 -10.41 -9.63 5.84
N THR A 68 -9.74 -8.53 5.56
CA THR A 68 -8.26 -8.45 5.62
C THR A 68 -7.85 -7.17 6.33
N THR A 69 -6.86 -7.26 7.20
CA THR A 69 -6.37 -6.11 7.95
C THR A 69 -4.99 -5.71 7.44
N PHE A 70 -4.90 -4.45 7.02
CA PHE A 70 -3.64 -3.80 6.67
C PHE A 70 -3.29 -2.80 7.75
N VAL A 71 -2.19 -2.09 7.58
CA VAL A 71 -1.84 -0.96 8.44
C VAL A 71 -1.64 0.28 7.59
N ARG A 72 -1.77 1.43 8.23
CA ARG A 72 -1.48 2.72 7.61
C ARG A 72 -0.59 3.50 8.56
N VAL A 73 0.43 4.15 8.01
CA VAL A 73 1.33 5.02 8.78
C VAL A 73 1.10 6.46 8.37
N TYR A 74 1.27 7.39 9.31
CA TYR A 74 1.00 8.80 9.05
C TYR A 74 1.68 9.66 10.09
N ASP A 75 1.73 10.98 9.83
CA ASP A 75 2.50 11.89 10.68
C ASP A 75 1.64 12.85 11.49
N ASN A 76 0.39 13.11 11.11
CA ASN A 76 -0.53 14.05 11.76
C ASN A 76 -0.01 15.49 11.80
N MET A 77 0.89 15.84 10.86
CA MET A 77 1.37 17.22 10.77
C MET A 77 0.35 18.07 10.01
N PRO A 78 0.35 19.40 10.22
CA PRO A 78 -0.65 20.26 9.58
C PRO A 78 -0.73 20.13 8.07
N ASN A 79 0.41 19.94 7.39
CA ASN A 79 0.42 19.74 5.95
C ASN A 79 0.81 18.32 5.58
N GLY A 80 0.59 17.40 6.49
CA GLY A 80 0.99 16.01 6.29
C GLY A 80 -0.20 15.08 6.13
N SER A 81 0.00 13.86 6.52
CA SER A 81 -1.00 12.81 6.39
C SER A 81 -1.68 12.54 7.73
N GLY A 82 -2.94 12.13 7.68
CA GLY A 82 -3.70 11.78 8.86
C GLY A 82 -4.09 10.32 8.86
N MET A 83 -4.85 9.96 9.88
CA MET A 83 -5.26 8.58 10.11
C MET A 83 -6.06 8.03 8.92
N TYR A 84 -6.90 8.85 8.32
CA TYR A 84 -7.76 8.40 7.22
C TYR A 84 -7.10 8.76 5.89
N GLY A 85 -6.94 7.78 5.01
CA GLY A 85 -6.34 8.01 3.71
C GLY A 85 -6.37 6.75 2.88
N SER A 86 -5.79 6.83 1.68
CA SER A 86 -5.90 5.77 0.68
C SER A 86 -4.72 4.80 0.63
N TRP A 87 -3.65 5.07 1.34
CA TRP A 87 -2.44 4.23 1.24
C TRP A 87 -2.28 3.35 2.45
N VAL A 88 -2.14 2.05 2.20
CA VAL A 88 -1.95 1.06 3.25
C VAL A 88 -0.85 0.08 2.85
N MET A 89 -0.36 -0.70 3.80
CA MET A 89 0.65 -1.71 3.56
C MET A 89 0.42 -2.87 4.51
N LYS A 90 1.14 -3.96 4.31
CA LYS A 90 1.08 -5.08 5.23
C LYS A 90 1.85 -4.76 6.50
N ALA A 91 1.34 -5.22 7.63
CA ALA A 91 1.97 -4.99 8.92
C ALA A 91 3.42 -5.52 8.95
N GLU A 92 3.64 -6.69 8.36
CA GLU A 92 4.97 -7.29 8.37
C GLU A 92 5.98 -6.48 7.54
N ASP A 93 5.52 -5.63 6.63
CA ASP A 93 6.43 -4.84 5.80
C ASP A 93 7.00 -3.64 6.53
N ILE A 94 6.48 -3.31 7.70
CA ILE A 94 7.04 -2.24 8.52
C ILE A 94 7.62 -2.77 9.84
N GLU A 95 7.45 -4.06 10.10
CA GLU A 95 7.87 -4.64 11.36
C GLU A 95 9.39 -4.56 11.50
N GLY A 96 9.86 -4.06 12.63
CA GLY A 96 11.29 -3.96 12.90
C GLY A 96 11.97 -2.75 12.26
N LEU A 97 11.25 -1.93 11.52
CA LEU A 97 11.83 -0.75 10.88
C LEU A 97 11.63 0.48 11.76
N THR A 98 12.61 1.38 11.71
CA THR A 98 12.46 2.69 12.35
C THR A 98 11.50 3.55 11.50
N PRO A 99 10.94 4.62 12.07
CA PRO A 99 10.11 5.53 11.29
C PRO A 99 10.82 6.09 10.05
N GLN A 100 12.13 6.37 10.16
CA GLN A 100 12.90 6.87 9.03
C GLN A 100 13.05 5.80 7.95
N GLU A 101 13.22 4.55 8.34
CA GLU A 101 13.30 3.44 7.38
C GLU A 101 11.96 3.23 6.68
N ILE A 102 10.86 3.38 7.42
CA ILE A 102 9.53 3.29 6.83
C ILE A 102 9.32 4.41 5.82
N GLN A 103 9.70 5.64 6.19
CA GLN A 103 9.60 6.78 5.26
C GLN A 103 10.36 6.49 3.96
N ASN A 104 11.57 5.98 4.09
CA ASN A 104 12.40 5.70 2.93
C ASN A 104 11.81 4.60 2.05
N LYS A 105 11.35 3.53 2.67
CA LYS A 105 10.81 2.36 1.96
C LYS A 105 9.53 2.69 1.19
N PHE A 106 8.69 3.55 1.76
CA PHE A 106 7.41 3.88 1.17
C PHE A 106 7.39 5.28 0.54
N ALA A 107 8.55 5.95 0.52
CA ALA A 107 8.72 7.28 -0.10
C ALA A 107 7.65 8.25 0.40
N LEU A 108 7.62 8.46 1.72
CA LEU A 108 6.64 9.34 2.35
C LEU A 108 7.18 10.76 2.47
N PRO A 109 6.32 11.77 2.31
CA PRO A 109 6.79 13.16 2.36
C PRO A 109 7.33 13.57 3.73
N ASN A 110 6.84 12.94 4.80
CA ASN A 110 7.29 13.21 6.16
C ASN A 110 7.55 11.90 6.87
N THR A 111 8.39 11.95 7.91
CA THR A 111 8.65 10.78 8.73
C THR A 111 7.36 10.43 9.48
N PRO A 112 6.86 9.21 9.35
CA PRO A 112 5.62 8.84 10.03
C PRO A 112 5.84 8.74 11.52
N LYS A 113 4.79 8.98 12.28
CA LYS A 113 4.84 8.95 13.73
C LYS A 113 3.83 7.97 14.31
N TYR A 114 2.75 7.73 13.60
CA TYR A 114 1.65 6.87 14.08
C TYR A 114 1.38 5.75 13.10
N VAL A 115 0.78 4.70 13.60
CA VAL A 115 0.29 3.60 12.78
C VAL A 115 -1.11 3.24 13.28
N CYS A 116 -1.97 2.83 12.37
CA CYS A 116 -3.27 2.29 12.73
C CYS A 116 -3.57 1.07 11.89
N ASP A 117 -4.52 0.28 12.34
CA ASP A 117 -5.02 -0.85 11.58
C ASP A 117 -6.11 -0.37 10.63
N VAL A 118 -6.17 -1.01 9.46
CA VAL A 118 -7.20 -0.71 8.46
C VAL A 118 -7.81 -2.03 8.03
N GLU A 119 -9.01 -2.28 8.49
CA GLU A 119 -9.71 -3.52 8.19
C GLU A 119 -10.60 -3.31 6.97
N LEU A 120 -10.41 -4.15 5.94
CA LEU A 120 -11.15 -4.08 4.69
C LEU A 120 -11.98 -5.34 4.54
N GLU A 121 -13.23 -5.17 4.12
CA GLU A 121 -14.16 -6.29 3.99
C GLU A 121 -13.91 -7.09 2.72
N ALA A 122 -14.36 -8.34 2.73
CA ALA A 122 -14.39 -9.15 1.53
C ALA A 122 -15.14 -8.41 0.43
N GLY A 123 -14.68 -8.53 -0.80
CA GLY A 123 -15.28 -7.83 -1.93
C GLY A 123 -14.65 -6.47 -2.22
N THR A 124 -13.77 -6.00 -1.35
CA THR A 124 -13.11 -4.72 -1.55
C THR A 124 -12.08 -4.83 -2.67
N HIS A 125 -12.08 -3.84 -3.59
CA HIS A 125 -11.08 -3.74 -4.64
C HIS A 125 -9.99 -2.76 -4.21
N ILE A 126 -8.75 -3.14 -4.38
CA ILE A 126 -7.59 -2.30 -4.09
C ILE A 126 -6.55 -2.53 -5.19
N ARG A 127 -5.58 -1.61 -5.30
CA ARG A 127 -4.47 -1.81 -6.23
C ARG A 127 -3.21 -2.03 -5.42
N VAL A 128 -2.28 -2.80 -5.99
CA VAL A 128 -1.02 -3.11 -5.33
C VAL A 128 0.13 -2.99 -6.32
N GLY A 129 1.24 -2.41 -5.87
CA GLY A 129 2.42 -2.27 -6.71
C GLY A 129 3.61 -1.78 -5.94
N GLU A 130 4.71 -1.61 -6.65
CA GLU A 130 5.98 -1.21 -6.06
C GLU A 130 6.06 0.30 -5.90
N VAL A 131 6.52 0.74 -4.74
CA VAL A 131 6.67 2.16 -4.42
C VAL A 131 7.79 2.76 -5.26
N ASN A 132 7.48 3.89 -5.92
CA ASN A 132 8.45 4.64 -6.69
C ASN A 132 9.39 5.43 -5.77
N ALA A 133 10.65 5.56 -6.17
CA ALA A 133 11.56 6.48 -5.51
C ALA A 133 11.10 7.90 -5.79
N LEU A 134 11.04 8.75 -4.76
CA LEU A 134 10.66 10.14 -4.93
C LEU A 134 11.71 11.00 -4.24
N ASP A 135 12.20 11.97 -4.99
CA ASP A 135 13.30 12.81 -4.54
C ASP A 135 12.90 13.56 -3.25
N GLY A 136 13.74 13.45 -2.24
CA GLY A 136 13.46 14.08 -0.94
C GLY A 136 12.50 13.29 -0.06
N TRP A 137 11.86 12.26 -0.58
CA TRP A 137 10.90 11.46 0.20
C TRP A 137 11.44 10.09 0.56
N GLY A 138 12.12 9.42 -0.37
CA GLY A 138 12.70 8.12 -0.10
C GLY A 138 13.05 7.34 -1.35
N SER A 139 13.75 6.23 -1.15
CA SER A 139 14.19 5.39 -2.26
C SER A 139 13.10 4.43 -2.77
N GLY A 140 12.03 4.29 -2.02
CA GLY A 140 10.94 3.40 -2.43
C GLY A 140 11.31 1.94 -2.34
N GLY A 141 10.66 1.14 -3.15
CA GLY A 141 10.93 -0.30 -3.24
C GLY A 141 10.01 -1.17 -2.41
N GLY A 142 9.23 -0.57 -1.51
CA GLY A 142 8.26 -1.34 -0.75
C GLY A 142 7.05 -1.70 -1.61
N THR A 143 6.18 -2.52 -1.06
CA THR A 143 4.91 -2.87 -1.69
C THR A 143 3.81 -2.08 -1.01
N GLN A 144 3.08 -1.31 -1.78
CA GLN A 144 2.00 -0.50 -1.23
C GLN A 144 0.68 -0.83 -1.91
N TYR A 145 -0.38 -0.55 -1.18
CA TYR A 145 -1.74 -0.79 -1.64
C TYR A 145 -2.49 0.53 -1.60
N ASP A 146 -3.31 0.79 -2.62
CA ASP A 146 -4.14 1.98 -2.58
C ASP A 146 -5.61 1.60 -2.72
N LEU A 147 -6.46 2.38 -2.07
CA LEU A 147 -7.90 2.11 -1.99
C LEU A 147 -8.67 2.68 -3.18
N ILE A 148 -7.98 3.07 -4.24
CA ILE A 148 -8.59 3.56 -5.50
C ILE A 148 -9.55 4.73 -5.21
N GLY A 149 -9.13 5.64 -4.34
CA GLY A 149 -9.93 6.82 -4.00
C GLY A 149 -11.20 6.52 -3.21
N GLN A 150 -11.41 5.29 -2.81
CA GLN A 150 -12.62 4.92 -2.08
C GLN A 150 -12.49 5.31 -0.60
N ARG A 151 -13.59 5.74 -0.02
CA ARG A 151 -13.65 6.05 1.42
C ARG A 151 -14.24 4.85 2.13
N ILE A 152 -13.41 3.84 2.31
CA ILE A 152 -13.80 2.56 2.87
C ILE A 152 -12.77 2.13 3.89
N GLY A 153 -13.15 1.15 4.70
CA GLY A 153 -12.26 0.57 5.68
C GLY A 153 -12.59 1.02 7.10
N ASP A 154 -12.23 0.18 8.04
CA ASP A 154 -12.36 0.47 9.45
C ASP A 154 -10.97 0.81 9.98
N PHE A 155 -10.71 2.10 10.22
CA PHE A 155 -9.44 2.62 10.70
C PHE A 155 -9.49 2.67 12.22
N LYS A 156 -8.62 1.91 12.88
CA LYS A 156 -8.70 1.75 14.33
C LYS A 156 -7.34 1.44 14.93
N ASN A 157 -7.29 1.45 16.25
CA ASN A 157 -6.10 1.07 17.02
C ASN A 157 -4.90 1.96 16.72
N GLU A 158 -5.12 3.27 16.73
CA GLU A 158 -4.04 4.23 16.54
C GLU A 158 -3.01 4.11 17.66
N ARG A 159 -1.73 4.09 17.27
CA ARG A 159 -0.64 4.00 18.23
C ARG A 159 0.61 4.64 17.65
N LEU A 160 1.56 4.93 18.53
CA LEU A 160 2.84 5.46 18.09
C LEU A 160 3.67 4.35 17.44
N LEU A 161 4.40 4.72 16.41
CA LEU A 161 5.39 3.81 15.85
C LEU A 161 6.55 3.66 16.81
N GLU A 162 7.09 2.44 16.91
CA GLU A 162 8.23 2.18 17.74
C GLU A 162 9.44 2.89 17.17
N GLY A 163 10.31 3.36 18.05
CA GLY A 163 11.50 4.08 17.64
C GLY A 163 11.30 5.58 17.58
N ASN A 164 10.14 6.05 17.94
CA ASN A 164 9.90 7.49 18.04
C ASN A 164 10.36 8.03 19.38
#